data_9a32d71a5daf324347104ba7a6fb8dc8
#
_entry.id   9a32d71a5daf324347104ba7a6fb8dc8
#
_cell.length_a   1.000
_cell.length_b   1.000
_cell.length_c   1.000
_cell.angle_alpha   90.00
_cell.angle_beta   90.00
_cell.angle_gamma   90.00
#
_symmetry.space_group_name_H-M   'P 1'
#
loop_
_entity.id
_entity.type
_entity.pdbx_description
1 polymer ?
#
loop_
_entity_poly.entity_id
_entity_poly.type
_entity_poly.pdbx_seq_one_letter_code
_entity_poly.pdbx_strand_id
1 'polypeptide(L)'
;MVDSGPIVSLRDVRRDYALGAERVHALQGVSLDVERGDYVAIVGPSGCGKSTLLNLIGVIDQPTSGTVTIAGKRVDAMSDREATSFRLHNIGFVFQRFYLMPILSALENVTLPMAEAKLRREERDARAAELLAYVGLSSRERHRPSELSGGEQQRVAIARALANHPALLLADEPTGELDARTGTEIISLFQRLNSDGTTIVVVTHDEDLAKAARHNVHMRDGRIVAA
;
A
#
# COMPACT_ATOMS: atom_id res chain seq x y z
N MET A 1 -24.14 -8.69 6.72
CA MET A 1 -23.77 -7.89 7.89
C MET A 1 -22.43 -7.25 7.53
N VAL A 2 -22.37 -5.92 7.43
CA VAL A 2 -21.10 -5.21 7.21
C VAL A 2 -20.33 -5.40 8.53
N ASP A 3 -19.14 -5.98 8.43
CA ASP A 3 -18.25 -6.15 9.59
C ASP A 3 -17.91 -4.75 10.12
N SER A 4 -18.42 -4.41 11.31
CA SER A 4 -18.33 -3.08 11.90
C SER A 4 -17.00 -2.83 12.62
N GLY A 5 -16.03 -3.73 12.48
CA GLY A 5 -14.71 -3.60 13.09
C GLY A 5 -13.71 -2.86 12.21
N PRO A 6 -12.55 -2.48 12.79
CA PRO A 6 -11.46 -1.83 12.05
C PRO A 6 -10.98 -2.73 10.89
N ILE A 7 -10.56 -2.09 9.81
CA ILE A 7 -10.01 -2.83 8.66
C ILE A 7 -8.62 -3.41 8.95
N VAL A 8 -7.83 -2.72 9.78
CA VAL A 8 -6.55 -3.17 10.32
C VAL A 8 -6.65 -3.19 11.83
N SER A 9 -6.30 -4.32 12.46
CA SER A 9 -6.21 -4.42 13.90
C SER A 9 -4.94 -5.17 14.29
N LEU A 10 -4.03 -4.48 14.95
CA LEU A 10 -2.77 -5.00 15.49
C LEU A 10 -2.83 -5.03 17.00
N ARG A 11 -2.38 -6.12 17.63
CA ARG A 11 -2.37 -6.27 19.10
C ARG A 11 -1.03 -6.83 19.57
N ASP A 12 -0.27 -6.02 20.30
CA ASP A 12 1.07 -6.33 20.87
C ASP A 12 2.01 -6.97 19.84
N VAL A 13 2.04 -6.44 18.63
CA VAL A 13 2.78 -7.00 17.50
C VAL A 13 4.27 -6.75 17.68
N ARG A 14 5.07 -7.82 17.61
CA ARG A 14 6.53 -7.77 17.64
C ARG A 14 7.09 -8.39 16.38
N ARG A 15 8.20 -7.85 15.90
CA ARG A 15 8.95 -8.42 14.79
C ARG A 15 10.43 -8.32 15.05
N ASP A 16 11.06 -9.49 15.11
CA ASP A 16 12.50 -9.67 15.29
C ASP A 16 13.09 -10.28 14.03
N TYR A 17 14.23 -9.76 13.59
CA TYR A 17 15.03 -10.34 12.51
C TYR A 17 16.35 -10.87 13.07
N ALA A 18 16.76 -12.06 12.64
CA ALA A 18 18.08 -12.60 12.93
C ALA A 18 19.08 -12.04 11.91
N LEU A 19 20.10 -11.36 12.36
CA LEU A 19 21.21 -10.85 11.57
C LEU A 19 22.51 -11.52 12.05
N GLY A 20 22.81 -12.71 11.56
CA GLY A 20 23.91 -13.51 12.08
C GLY A 20 23.71 -13.87 13.57
N ALA A 21 24.61 -13.40 14.45
CA ALA A 21 24.50 -13.61 15.89
C ALA A 21 23.64 -12.55 16.62
N GLU A 22 23.28 -11.46 15.95
CA GLU A 22 22.50 -10.38 16.53
C GLU A 22 21.00 -10.50 16.19
N ARG A 23 20.16 -9.95 17.08
CA ARG A 23 18.72 -9.78 16.82
C ARG A 23 18.39 -8.31 16.70
N VAL A 24 17.71 -7.97 15.62
CA VAL A 24 17.15 -6.63 15.42
C VAL A 24 15.67 -6.67 15.78
N HIS A 25 15.29 -5.94 16.81
CA HIS A 25 13.89 -5.78 17.26
C HIS A 25 13.23 -4.67 16.44
N ALA A 26 12.72 -5.02 15.26
CA ALA A 26 12.14 -4.06 14.33
C ALA A 26 10.79 -3.50 14.83
N LEU A 27 9.98 -4.33 15.52
CA LEU A 27 8.74 -3.89 16.18
C LEU A 27 8.69 -4.44 17.61
N GLN A 28 8.26 -3.60 18.55
CA GLN A 28 8.33 -3.88 19.99
C GLN A 28 6.98 -3.68 20.70
N GLY A 29 5.96 -4.46 20.33
CA GLY A 29 4.64 -4.41 20.97
C GLY A 29 3.75 -3.32 20.38
N VAL A 30 3.65 -3.27 19.05
CA VAL A 30 2.80 -2.32 18.34
C VAL A 30 1.35 -2.74 18.40
N SER A 31 0.47 -1.82 18.82
CA SER A 31 -0.99 -1.95 18.73
C SER A 31 -1.55 -0.76 17.96
N LEU A 32 -2.40 -1.05 16.96
CA LEU A 32 -2.96 -0.02 16.08
C LEU A 32 -4.28 -0.52 15.51
N ASP A 33 -5.27 0.36 15.47
CA ASP A 33 -6.50 0.16 14.70
C ASP A 33 -6.56 1.20 13.57
N VAL A 34 -7.01 0.77 12.39
CA VAL A 34 -7.35 1.64 11.26
C VAL A 34 -8.78 1.34 10.88
N GLU A 35 -9.62 2.35 10.85
CA GLU A 35 -11.02 2.20 10.47
C GLU A 35 -11.19 2.21 8.93
N ARG A 36 -12.33 1.70 8.46
CA ARG A 36 -12.65 1.74 7.02
C ARG A 36 -12.85 3.19 6.57
N GLY A 37 -12.24 3.56 5.45
CA GLY A 37 -12.27 4.92 4.91
C GLY A 37 -11.26 5.88 5.57
N ASP A 38 -10.44 5.40 6.51
CA ASP A 38 -9.38 6.22 7.08
C ASP A 38 -8.23 6.45 6.08
N TYR A 39 -7.59 7.60 6.23
CA TYR A 39 -6.30 7.90 5.64
C TYR A 39 -5.29 8.11 6.78
N VAL A 40 -4.40 7.14 6.95
CA VAL A 40 -3.42 7.11 8.06
C VAL A 40 -2.02 7.27 7.48
N ALA A 41 -1.23 8.19 8.04
CA ALA A 41 0.19 8.30 7.77
C ALA A 41 1.00 7.77 8.96
N ILE A 42 1.89 6.82 8.69
CA ILE A 42 2.88 6.32 9.65
C ILE A 42 4.17 7.09 9.42
N VAL A 43 4.57 7.89 10.41
CA VAL A 43 5.71 8.80 10.31
C VAL A 43 6.76 8.48 11.36
N GLY A 44 8.02 8.81 11.08
CA GLY A 44 9.13 8.61 12.02
C GLY A 44 10.47 8.55 11.31
N PRO A 45 11.60 8.56 12.06
CA PRO A 45 12.93 8.54 11.49
C PRO A 45 13.21 7.27 10.67
N SER A 46 14.25 7.32 9.84
CA SER A 46 14.68 6.13 9.09
C SER A 46 15.07 5.01 10.06
N GLY A 47 14.73 3.76 9.73
CA GLY A 47 15.04 2.59 10.55
C GLY A 47 14.16 2.38 11.78
N CYS A 48 13.13 3.21 12.06
CA CYS A 48 12.27 3.05 13.24
C CYS A 48 11.21 1.94 13.12
N GLY A 49 11.16 1.18 12.00
CA GLY A 49 10.24 0.05 11.83
C GLY A 49 9.03 0.30 10.95
N LYS A 50 8.88 1.46 10.29
CA LYS A 50 7.72 1.82 9.46
C LYS A 50 7.44 0.82 8.33
N SER A 51 8.44 0.54 7.49
CA SER A 51 8.29 -0.41 6.37
C SER A 51 8.06 -1.84 6.88
N THR A 52 8.62 -2.21 8.04
CA THR A 52 8.31 -3.50 8.70
C THR A 52 6.83 -3.55 9.10
N LEU A 53 6.30 -2.48 9.71
CA LEU A 53 4.89 -2.40 10.07
C LEU A 53 4.00 -2.48 8.83
N LEU A 54 4.35 -1.74 7.76
CA LEU A 54 3.63 -1.79 6.49
C LEU A 54 3.64 -3.20 5.88
N ASN A 55 4.77 -3.90 5.93
CA ASN A 55 4.89 -5.27 5.42
C ASN A 55 4.02 -6.27 6.20
N LEU A 56 3.87 -6.10 7.51
CA LEU A 56 2.97 -6.94 8.31
C LEU A 56 1.49 -6.64 7.98
N ILE A 57 1.12 -5.37 7.87
CA ILE A 57 -0.23 -4.95 7.44
C ILE A 57 -0.49 -5.47 6.01
N GLY A 58 0.53 -5.44 5.17
CA GLY A 58 0.49 -5.93 3.79
C GLY A 58 0.53 -7.45 3.64
N VAL A 59 0.63 -8.20 4.74
CA VAL A 59 0.74 -9.68 4.73
C VAL A 59 1.92 -10.16 3.86
N ILE A 60 2.96 -9.31 3.74
CA ILE A 60 4.23 -9.66 3.07
C ILE A 60 5.15 -10.40 4.03
N ASP A 61 5.08 -10.03 5.31
CA ASP A 61 5.86 -10.62 6.39
C ASP A 61 4.92 -11.08 7.52
N GLN A 62 5.43 -11.88 8.45
CA GLN A 62 4.68 -12.40 9.60
C GLN A 62 5.27 -11.87 10.91
N PRO A 63 4.45 -11.59 11.93
CA PRO A 63 4.94 -11.14 13.23
C PRO A 63 5.69 -12.29 13.95
N THR A 64 6.66 -11.93 14.78
CA THR A 64 7.30 -12.90 15.71
C THR A 64 6.33 -13.25 16.86
N SER A 65 5.52 -12.30 17.28
CA SER A 65 4.43 -12.48 18.25
C SER A 65 3.39 -11.37 18.13
N GLY A 66 2.26 -11.54 18.80
CA GLY A 66 1.10 -10.66 18.69
C GLY A 66 0.11 -11.14 17.64
N THR A 67 -0.91 -10.35 17.37
CA THR A 67 -1.95 -10.71 16.38
C THR A 67 -2.15 -9.61 15.36
N VAL A 68 -2.36 -10.02 14.09
CA VAL A 68 -2.65 -9.14 12.97
C VAL A 68 -3.95 -9.59 12.33
N THR A 69 -4.94 -8.70 12.32
CA THR A 69 -6.23 -8.92 11.68
C THR A 69 -6.43 -7.87 10.59
N ILE A 70 -6.71 -8.29 9.37
CA ILE A 70 -6.94 -7.42 8.22
C ILE A 70 -8.27 -7.81 7.58
N ALA A 71 -9.15 -6.83 7.35
CA ALA A 71 -10.48 -7.04 6.78
C ALA A 71 -11.25 -8.18 7.49
N GLY A 72 -11.19 -8.22 8.83
CA GLY A 72 -11.86 -9.22 9.68
C GLY A 72 -11.20 -10.61 9.71
N LYS A 73 -10.07 -10.80 9.01
CA LYS A 73 -9.36 -12.10 8.98
C LYS A 73 -8.03 -12.02 9.71
N ARG A 74 -7.74 -13.00 10.56
CA ARG A 74 -6.42 -13.18 11.16
C ARG A 74 -5.44 -13.61 10.08
N VAL A 75 -4.35 -12.82 9.90
CA VAL A 75 -3.35 -13.04 8.84
C VAL A 75 -2.00 -13.50 9.38
N ASP A 76 -1.77 -13.40 10.68
CA ASP A 76 -0.52 -13.74 11.37
C ASP A 76 -0.17 -15.24 11.36
N ALA A 77 -1.11 -16.10 10.98
CA ALA A 77 -0.91 -17.55 10.90
C ALA A 77 -1.22 -18.13 9.50
N MET A 78 -1.34 -17.28 8.47
CA MET A 78 -1.58 -17.73 7.10
C MET A 78 -0.35 -18.43 6.52
N SER A 79 -0.58 -19.51 5.77
CA SER A 79 0.44 -20.06 4.89
C SER A 79 0.77 -19.10 3.74
N ASP A 80 1.92 -19.27 3.10
CA ASP A 80 2.35 -18.41 1.96
C ASP A 80 1.33 -18.38 0.85
N ARG A 81 0.66 -19.49 0.57
CA ARG A 81 -0.39 -19.58 -0.45
C ARG A 81 -1.64 -18.77 -0.07
N GLU A 82 -2.07 -18.88 1.19
CA GLU A 82 -3.21 -18.11 1.71
C GLU A 82 -2.88 -16.61 1.74
N ALA A 83 -1.69 -16.23 2.22
CA ALA A 83 -1.19 -14.87 2.25
C ALA A 83 -1.14 -14.26 0.84
N THR A 84 -0.63 -15.01 -0.15
CA THR A 84 -0.58 -14.56 -1.55
C THR A 84 -1.99 -14.35 -2.13
N SER A 85 -2.90 -15.30 -1.89
CA SER A 85 -4.30 -15.15 -2.33
C SER A 85 -4.99 -13.99 -1.60
N PHE A 86 -4.73 -13.81 -0.30
CA PHE A 86 -5.29 -12.72 0.48
C PHE A 86 -4.84 -11.35 -0.05
N ARG A 87 -3.52 -11.18 -0.27
CA ARG A 87 -2.95 -9.93 -0.84
C ARG A 87 -3.60 -9.59 -2.18
N LEU A 88 -3.68 -10.58 -3.08
CA LEU A 88 -4.21 -10.41 -4.44
C LEU A 88 -5.62 -9.78 -4.45
N HIS A 89 -6.46 -10.13 -3.46
CA HIS A 89 -7.87 -9.73 -3.45
C HIS A 89 -8.19 -8.59 -2.47
N ASN A 90 -7.29 -8.27 -1.52
CA ASN A 90 -7.62 -7.34 -0.46
C ASN A 90 -6.68 -6.15 -0.35
N ILE A 91 -5.47 -6.23 -0.92
CA ILE A 91 -4.43 -5.23 -0.69
C ILE A 91 -3.87 -4.70 -2.00
N GLY A 92 -3.88 -3.39 -2.15
CA GLY A 92 -3.15 -2.69 -3.20
C GLY A 92 -1.84 -2.13 -2.63
N PHE A 93 -0.75 -2.28 -3.38
CA PHE A 93 0.55 -1.74 -2.99
C PHE A 93 1.03 -0.65 -3.96
N VAL A 94 1.49 0.45 -3.39
CA VAL A 94 2.22 1.52 -4.08
C VAL A 94 3.58 1.68 -3.39
N PHE A 95 4.66 1.59 -4.15
CA PHE A 95 6.02 1.67 -3.64
C PHE A 95 6.70 2.96 -4.10
N GLN A 96 7.78 3.34 -3.42
CA GLN A 96 8.66 4.43 -3.82
C GLN A 96 9.20 4.20 -5.23
N ARG A 97 9.76 3.01 -5.50
CA ARG A 97 10.06 2.56 -6.86
C ARG A 97 8.80 1.97 -7.47
N PHE A 98 8.47 2.37 -8.68
CA PHE A 98 7.19 2.06 -9.32
C PHE A 98 6.98 0.57 -9.60
N TYR A 99 8.06 -0.21 -9.73
CA TYR A 99 8.05 -1.65 -10.04
C TYR A 99 7.12 -2.01 -11.21
N LEU A 100 7.12 -1.18 -12.25
CA LEU A 100 6.44 -1.50 -13.48
C LEU A 100 7.26 -2.50 -14.30
N MET A 101 6.59 -3.41 -14.97
CA MET A 101 7.20 -4.34 -15.91
C MET A 101 7.62 -3.55 -17.17
N PRO A 102 8.92 -3.43 -17.47
CA PRO A 102 9.41 -2.48 -18.50
C PRO A 102 9.01 -2.87 -19.93
N ILE A 103 8.73 -4.15 -20.16
CA ILE A 103 8.32 -4.67 -21.49
C ILE A 103 6.83 -4.50 -21.75
N LEU A 104 6.02 -4.23 -20.72
CA LEU A 104 4.57 -4.08 -20.79
C LEU A 104 4.18 -2.62 -20.91
N SER A 105 3.09 -2.33 -21.61
CA SER A 105 2.46 -1.01 -21.65
C SER A 105 1.84 -0.63 -20.29
N ALA A 106 1.40 0.62 -20.14
CA ALA A 106 0.67 1.06 -18.96
C ALA A 106 -0.60 0.22 -18.72
N LEU A 107 -1.39 -0.01 -19.77
CA LEU A 107 -2.58 -0.86 -19.71
C LEU A 107 -2.23 -2.27 -19.24
N GLU A 108 -1.24 -2.89 -19.86
CA GLU A 108 -0.83 -4.25 -19.51
C GLU A 108 -0.29 -4.36 -18.08
N ASN A 109 0.45 -3.35 -17.59
CA ASN A 109 0.89 -3.30 -16.19
C ASN A 109 -0.31 -3.29 -15.22
N VAL A 110 -1.35 -2.53 -15.53
CA VAL A 110 -2.57 -2.47 -14.69
C VAL A 110 -3.37 -3.77 -14.77
N THR A 111 -3.35 -4.50 -15.90
CA THR A 111 -4.07 -5.78 -16.05
C THR A 111 -3.41 -6.94 -15.29
N LEU A 112 -2.13 -6.86 -14.93
CA LEU A 112 -1.39 -7.97 -14.30
C LEU A 112 -2.09 -8.59 -13.08
N PRO A 113 -2.47 -7.83 -12.03
CA PRO A 113 -3.11 -8.43 -10.85
C PRO A 113 -4.48 -9.03 -11.18
N MET A 114 -5.20 -8.49 -12.14
CA MET A 114 -6.48 -9.04 -12.59
C MET A 114 -6.31 -10.35 -13.40
N ALA A 115 -5.19 -10.45 -14.13
CA ALA A 115 -4.84 -11.70 -14.82
C ALA A 115 -4.55 -12.82 -13.83
N GLU A 116 -3.81 -12.50 -12.75
CA GLU A 116 -3.53 -13.45 -11.66
C GLU A 116 -4.83 -13.85 -10.93
N ALA A 117 -5.77 -12.92 -10.75
CA ALA A 117 -7.11 -13.17 -10.23
C ALA A 117 -8.04 -13.92 -11.22
N LYS A 118 -7.55 -14.28 -12.42
CA LYS A 118 -8.23 -15.05 -13.46
C LYS A 118 -9.48 -14.36 -14.06
N LEU A 119 -9.52 -13.03 -14.04
CA LEU A 119 -10.55 -12.28 -14.76
C LEU A 119 -10.39 -12.47 -16.27
N ARG A 120 -11.50 -12.41 -17.01
CA ARG A 120 -11.50 -12.48 -18.47
C ARG A 120 -10.80 -11.26 -19.07
N ARG A 121 -10.21 -11.45 -20.26
CA ARG A 121 -9.39 -10.40 -20.89
C ARG A 121 -10.18 -9.11 -21.11
N GLU A 122 -11.39 -9.21 -21.63
CA GLU A 122 -12.24 -8.05 -21.92
C GLU A 122 -12.56 -7.24 -20.66
N GLU A 123 -12.82 -7.93 -19.53
CA GLU A 123 -13.08 -7.31 -18.23
C GLU A 123 -11.85 -6.59 -17.68
N ARG A 124 -10.66 -7.23 -17.82
CA ARG A 124 -9.40 -6.63 -17.39
C ARG A 124 -9.05 -5.39 -18.18
N ASP A 125 -9.18 -5.47 -19.52
CA ASP A 125 -8.78 -4.38 -20.41
C ASP A 125 -9.73 -3.18 -20.19
N ALA A 126 -11.02 -3.39 -20.05
CA ALA A 126 -12.00 -2.35 -19.73
C ALA A 126 -11.70 -1.70 -18.37
N ARG A 127 -11.48 -2.52 -17.33
CA ARG A 127 -11.18 -2.02 -15.98
C ARG A 127 -9.84 -1.27 -15.93
N ALA A 128 -8.82 -1.75 -16.63
CA ALA A 128 -7.53 -1.06 -16.70
C ALA A 128 -7.64 0.29 -17.39
N ALA A 129 -8.41 0.39 -18.49
CA ALA A 129 -8.66 1.67 -19.17
C ALA A 129 -9.42 2.66 -18.25
N GLU A 130 -10.43 2.22 -17.51
CA GLU A 130 -11.13 3.04 -16.51
C GLU A 130 -10.18 3.58 -15.44
N LEU A 131 -9.31 2.72 -14.90
CA LEU A 131 -8.34 3.11 -13.87
C LEU A 131 -7.29 4.08 -14.40
N LEU A 132 -6.79 3.87 -15.63
CA LEU A 132 -5.87 4.80 -16.28
C LEU A 132 -6.56 6.15 -16.55
N ALA A 133 -7.83 6.15 -16.96
CA ALA A 133 -8.60 7.39 -17.09
C ALA A 133 -8.77 8.10 -15.73
N TYR A 134 -9.07 7.35 -14.67
CA TYR A 134 -9.21 7.89 -13.31
C TYR A 134 -7.93 8.59 -12.83
N VAL A 135 -6.74 8.03 -13.14
CA VAL A 135 -5.46 8.66 -12.79
C VAL A 135 -4.94 9.66 -13.85
N GLY A 136 -5.75 9.99 -14.86
CA GLY A 136 -5.43 11.01 -15.88
C GLY A 136 -4.47 10.53 -16.99
N LEU A 137 -4.46 9.23 -17.31
CA LEU A 137 -3.56 8.62 -18.26
C LEU A 137 -4.25 7.95 -19.47
N SER A 138 -5.47 8.37 -19.85
CA SER A 138 -6.19 7.80 -21.00
C SER A 138 -5.40 7.87 -22.31
N SER A 139 -4.59 8.91 -22.51
CA SER A 139 -3.74 9.06 -23.71
C SER A 139 -2.43 8.26 -23.65
N ARG A 140 -2.14 7.59 -22.51
CA ARG A 140 -0.89 6.89 -22.22
C ARG A 140 -1.01 5.37 -22.12
N GLU A 141 -2.18 4.81 -22.34
CA GLU A 141 -2.47 3.38 -22.17
C GLU A 141 -1.45 2.45 -22.86
N ARG A 142 -1.00 2.83 -24.04
CA ARG A 142 -0.08 2.03 -24.86
C ARG A 142 1.40 2.34 -24.63
N HIS A 143 1.73 3.36 -23.83
CA HIS A 143 3.12 3.73 -23.54
C HIS A 143 3.75 2.72 -22.59
N ARG A 144 5.02 2.44 -22.80
CA ARG A 144 5.86 1.64 -21.89
C ARG A 144 6.43 2.52 -20.79
N PRO A 145 6.90 1.97 -19.67
CA PRO A 145 7.50 2.75 -18.59
C PRO A 145 8.62 3.69 -19.04
N SER A 146 9.46 3.29 -20.01
CA SER A 146 10.53 4.14 -20.57
C SER A 146 10.03 5.37 -21.34
N GLU A 147 8.75 5.41 -21.69
CA GLU A 147 8.11 6.50 -22.43
C GLU A 147 7.26 7.40 -21.51
N LEU A 148 7.26 7.11 -20.20
CA LEU A 148 6.49 7.80 -19.17
C LEU A 148 7.41 8.56 -18.21
N SER A 149 6.99 9.76 -17.81
CA SER A 149 7.64 10.49 -16.69
C SER A 149 7.50 9.72 -15.38
N GLY A 150 8.32 10.04 -14.36
CA GLY A 150 8.23 9.44 -13.03
C GLY A 150 6.83 9.53 -12.42
N GLY A 151 6.19 10.70 -12.52
CA GLY A 151 4.82 10.89 -12.03
C GLY A 151 3.78 10.10 -12.83
N GLU A 152 3.96 9.95 -14.15
CA GLU A 152 3.09 9.09 -14.97
C GLU A 152 3.27 7.61 -14.57
N GLN A 153 4.53 7.16 -14.35
CA GLN A 153 4.80 5.81 -13.87
C GLN A 153 4.18 5.55 -12.49
N GLN A 154 4.25 6.51 -11.57
CA GLN A 154 3.61 6.39 -10.25
C GLN A 154 2.09 6.33 -10.38
N ARG A 155 1.48 7.12 -11.26
CA ARG A 155 0.04 7.01 -11.53
C ARG A 155 -0.36 5.65 -12.12
N VAL A 156 0.46 5.05 -12.99
CA VAL A 156 0.25 3.66 -13.46
C VAL A 156 0.35 2.67 -12.30
N ALA A 157 1.34 2.82 -11.40
CA ALA A 157 1.50 1.95 -10.23
C ALA A 157 0.29 2.07 -9.27
N ILE A 158 -0.26 3.28 -9.08
CA ILE A 158 -1.48 3.49 -8.30
C ILE A 158 -2.69 2.82 -8.99
N ALA A 159 -2.86 2.99 -10.29
CA ALA A 159 -3.94 2.32 -11.04
C ALA A 159 -3.83 0.80 -10.92
N ARG A 160 -2.62 0.23 -11.04
CA ARG A 160 -2.37 -1.20 -10.82
C ARG A 160 -2.74 -1.66 -9.41
N ALA A 161 -2.42 -0.86 -8.39
CA ALA A 161 -2.75 -1.18 -7.01
C ALA A 161 -4.29 -1.25 -6.78
N LEU A 162 -5.08 -0.50 -7.54
CA LEU A 162 -6.54 -0.45 -7.46
C LEU A 162 -7.25 -1.52 -8.30
N ALA A 163 -6.53 -2.29 -9.10
CA ALA A 163 -7.08 -3.16 -10.15
C ALA A 163 -8.11 -4.18 -9.62
N ASN A 164 -7.81 -4.86 -8.51
CA ASN A 164 -8.66 -5.89 -7.91
C ASN A 164 -9.62 -5.36 -6.82
N HIS A 165 -9.95 -4.06 -6.82
CA HIS A 165 -10.82 -3.46 -5.79
C HIS A 165 -10.35 -3.75 -4.36
N PRO A 166 -9.09 -3.40 -4.00
CA PRO A 166 -8.55 -3.74 -2.71
C PRO A 166 -9.34 -3.07 -1.58
N ALA A 167 -9.48 -3.78 -0.46
CA ALA A 167 -10.08 -3.21 0.75
C ALA A 167 -9.15 -2.18 1.43
N LEU A 168 -7.84 -2.28 1.15
CA LEU A 168 -6.80 -1.45 1.76
C LEU A 168 -5.71 -1.11 0.74
N LEU A 169 -5.38 0.17 0.62
CA LEU A 169 -4.26 0.67 -0.17
C LEU A 169 -3.09 1.00 0.76
N LEU A 170 -1.96 0.36 0.53
CA LEU A 170 -0.71 0.59 1.25
C LEU A 170 0.28 1.33 0.37
N ALA A 171 0.94 2.34 0.91
CA ALA A 171 1.94 3.10 0.18
C ALA A 171 3.23 3.27 1.00
N ASP A 172 4.36 2.91 0.43
CA ASP A 172 5.68 3.09 1.02
C ASP A 172 6.43 4.20 0.27
N GLU A 173 6.57 5.38 0.91
CA GLU A 173 7.23 6.57 0.37
C GLU A 173 6.79 6.92 -1.08
N PRO A 174 5.49 7.05 -1.38
CA PRO A 174 4.98 7.12 -2.74
C PRO A 174 5.38 8.37 -3.52
N THR A 175 5.97 9.38 -2.87
CA THR A 175 6.47 10.64 -3.47
C THR A 175 8.00 10.71 -3.51
N GLY A 176 8.71 9.73 -2.93
CA GLY A 176 10.15 9.82 -2.65
C GLY A 176 11.07 9.88 -3.88
N GLU A 177 10.60 9.49 -5.06
CA GLU A 177 11.36 9.58 -6.33
C GLU A 177 10.84 10.69 -7.26
N LEU A 178 9.97 11.60 -6.75
CA LEU A 178 9.28 12.61 -7.54
C LEU A 178 9.77 14.02 -7.19
N ASP A 179 9.72 14.91 -8.16
CA ASP A 179 9.88 16.34 -7.88
C ASP A 179 8.68 16.89 -7.09
N ALA A 180 8.86 18.03 -6.43
CA ALA A 180 7.86 18.61 -5.51
C ALA A 180 6.50 18.85 -6.18
N ARG A 181 6.47 19.31 -7.45
CA ARG A 181 5.22 19.56 -8.17
C ARG A 181 4.48 18.25 -8.42
N THR A 182 5.17 17.28 -8.94
CA THR A 182 4.63 15.94 -9.23
C THR A 182 4.20 15.25 -7.93
N GLY A 183 4.97 15.39 -6.84
CA GLY A 183 4.61 14.91 -5.51
C GLY A 183 3.26 15.45 -5.05
N THR A 184 3.04 16.77 -5.19
CA THR A 184 1.74 17.40 -4.85
C THR A 184 0.57 16.82 -5.67
N GLU A 185 0.78 16.51 -6.95
CA GLU A 185 -0.25 15.87 -7.79
C GLU A 185 -0.59 14.46 -7.28
N ILE A 186 0.41 13.70 -6.85
CA ILE A 186 0.20 12.35 -6.25
C ILE A 186 -0.52 12.46 -4.90
N ILE A 187 -0.13 13.41 -4.04
CA ILE A 187 -0.83 13.67 -2.76
C ILE A 187 -2.32 13.97 -3.02
N SER A 188 -2.62 14.84 -3.98
CA SER A 188 -4.00 15.17 -4.37
C SER A 188 -4.76 13.94 -4.87
N LEU A 189 -4.09 13.03 -5.60
CA LEU A 189 -4.69 11.77 -6.04
C LEU A 189 -5.03 10.85 -4.86
N PHE A 190 -4.15 10.72 -3.85
CA PHE A 190 -4.43 9.96 -2.64
C PHE A 190 -5.61 10.54 -1.85
N GLN A 191 -5.70 11.88 -1.72
CA GLN A 191 -6.84 12.53 -1.07
C GLN A 191 -8.15 12.24 -1.80
N ARG A 192 -8.16 12.29 -3.15
CA ARG A 192 -9.33 11.94 -3.96
C ARG A 192 -9.72 10.48 -3.76
N LEU A 193 -8.77 9.55 -3.81
CA LEU A 193 -9.02 8.12 -3.55
C LEU A 193 -9.64 7.88 -2.18
N ASN A 194 -9.15 8.57 -1.15
CA ASN A 194 -9.72 8.47 0.19
C ASN A 194 -11.14 9.07 0.25
N SER A 195 -11.37 10.21 -0.39
CA SER A 195 -12.71 10.83 -0.51
C SER A 195 -13.71 9.91 -1.22
N ASP A 196 -13.25 9.09 -2.16
CA ASP A 196 -14.04 8.08 -2.85
C ASP A 196 -14.21 6.78 -2.02
N GLY A 197 -13.76 6.78 -0.76
CA GLY A 197 -13.98 5.70 0.21
C GLY A 197 -12.84 4.67 0.31
N THR A 198 -11.71 4.86 -0.37
CA THR A 198 -10.55 3.97 -0.24
C THR A 198 -9.90 4.16 1.13
N THR A 199 -9.67 3.08 1.87
CA THR A 199 -8.85 3.11 3.09
C THR A 199 -7.37 3.12 2.70
N ILE A 200 -6.59 4.03 3.27
CA ILE A 200 -5.19 4.25 2.90
C ILE A 200 -4.30 4.24 4.13
N VAL A 201 -3.22 3.48 4.07
CA VAL A 201 -2.11 3.58 5.03
C VAL A 201 -0.83 3.91 4.25
N VAL A 202 -0.23 5.03 4.56
CA VAL A 202 1.02 5.47 3.94
C VAL A 202 2.15 5.51 4.97
N VAL A 203 3.32 5.07 4.59
CA VAL A 203 4.58 5.29 5.32
C VAL A 203 5.31 6.41 4.62
N THR A 204 5.73 7.43 5.38
CA THR A 204 6.45 8.55 4.81
C THR A 204 7.30 9.32 5.83
N HIS A 205 8.28 10.05 5.32
CA HIS A 205 8.97 11.13 6.01
C HIS A 205 8.65 12.51 5.38
N ASP A 206 7.82 12.55 4.33
CA ASP A 206 7.32 13.75 3.67
C ASP A 206 6.21 14.38 4.52
N GLU A 207 6.45 15.62 4.98
CA GLU A 207 5.50 16.34 5.82
C GLU A 207 4.19 16.69 5.10
N ASP A 208 4.23 16.97 3.80
CA ASP A 208 3.05 17.36 3.06
C ASP A 208 2.14 16.15 2.83
N LEU A 209 2.74 14.98 2.58
CA LEU A 209 1.99 13.71 2.51
C LEU A 209 1.40 13.34 3.89
N ALA A 210 2.14 13.56 4.97
CA ALA A 210 1.66 13.34 6.33
C ALA A 210 0.50 14.29 6.70
N LYS A 211 0.58 15.58 6.32
CA LYS A 211 -0.50 16.57 6.53
C LYS A 211 -1.76 16.25 5.72
N ALA A 212 -1.63 15.55 4.59
CA ALA A 212 -2.77 15.14 3.76
C ALA A 212 -3.58 14.00 4.40
N ALA A 213 -2.97 13.23 5.30
CA ALA A 213 -3.64 12.16 6.03
C ALA A 213 -4.51 12.71 7.17
N ARG A 214 -5.58 11.97 7.49
CA ARG A 214 -6.50 12.32 8.59
C ARG A 214 -5.89 12.03 9.95
N HIS A 215 -5.08 10.97 10.06
CA HIS A 215 -4.44 10.54 11.30
C HIS A 215 -2.95 10.30 11.07
N ASN A 216 -2.13 10.77 12.00
CA ASN A 216 -0.68 10.58 11.96
C ASN A 216 -0.23 9.69 13.12
N VAL A 217 0.32 8.52 12.80
CA VAL A 217 0.90 7.57 13.75
C VAL A 217 2.40 7.76 13.80
N HIS A 218 2.91 8.23 14.92
CA HIS A 218 4.35 8.48 15.10
C HIS A 218 5.06 7.25 15.63
N MET A 219 6.08 6.80 14.89
CA MET A 219 6.90 5.66 15.29
C MET A 219 8.32 6.08 15.69
N ARG A 220 8.82 5.45 16.73
CA ARG A 220 10.22 5.55 17.16
C ARG A 220 10.67 4.23 17.77
N ASP A 221 11.87 3.75 17.39
CA ASP A 221 12.51 2.55 17.93
C ASP A 221 11.57 1.33 18.01
N GLY A 222 10.83 1.07 16.93
CA GLY A 222 9.91 -0.07 16.81
C GLY A 222 8.60 0.07 17.61
N ARG A 223 8.26 1.25 18.11
CA ARG A 223 7.07 1.53 18.93
C ARG A 223 6.26 2.69 18.37
N ILE A 224 4.96 2.68 18.62
CA ILE A 224 4.11 3.86 18.43
C ILE A 224 4.28 4.74 19.68
N VAL A 225 4.63 6.03 19.47
CA VAL A 225 4.85 7.01 20.54
C VAL A 225 3.73 8.05 20.61
N ALA A 226 2.97 8.25 19.52
CA ALA A 226 1.76 9.06 19.45
C ALA A 226 0.92 8.60 18.26
N ALA A 227 -0.40 8.76 18.34
CA ALA A 227 -1.36 8.44 17.28
C ALA A 227 -2.50 9.46 17.29
#